data_93fd1c2cd4dc1b3a6bf6b277d1d4e840
#
_entry.id   93fd1c2cd4dc1b3a6bf6b277d1d4e840
#
_cell.length_a   1.000
_cell.length_b   1.000
_cell.length_c   1.000
_cell.angle_alpha   90.00
_cell.angle_beta   90.00
_cell.angle_gamma   90.00
#
_symmetry.space_group_name_H-M   'P 1'
#
loop_
_entity.id
_entity.type
_entity.pdbx_description
1 polymer ?
#
loop_
_entity_poly.entity_id
_entity_poly.type
_entity_poly.pdbx_seq_one_letter_code
_entity_poly.pdbx_strand_id
1 'polypeptide(L)' 'VQAQELIRQWADKDGRKLGWIADQIPVAKSSMSRWMQNNIVPGAVYRNRLADITGIESLRDKECWK' A
#
# COMPACT_ATOMS: atom_id res chain seq x y z
N VAL A 1 -6.69 4.93 11.58
CA VAL A 1 -5.35 4.43 11.21
C VAL A 1 -5.14 4.65 9.71
N GLN A 2 -4.01 5.25 9.35
CA GLN A 2 -3.72 5.52 7.95
C GLN A 2 -3.28 4.26 7.21
N ALA A 3 -3.50 4.27 5.89
CA ALA A 3 -3.16 3.13 5.03
C ALA A 3 -1.69 2.75 5.15
N GLN A 4 -0.79 3.74 5.24
CA GLN A 4 0.64 3.49 5.34
C GLN A 4 0.97 2.63 6.56
N GLU A 5 0.35 2.92 7.68
CA GLU A 5 0.57 2.16 8.90
C GLU A 5 0.01 0.74 8.78
N LEU A 6 -1.17 0.60 8.19
CA LEU A 6 -1.77 -0.71 7.96
C LEU A 6 -0.88 -1.59 7.09
N ILE A 7 -0.30 -1.01 6.04
CA ILE A 7 0.59 -1.75 5.15
C ILE A 7 1.86 -2.16 5.88
N ARG A 8 2.45 -1.27 6.68
CA ARG A 8 3.66 -1.59 7.45
C ARG A 8 3.40 -2.70 8.45
N GLN A 9 2.28 -2.65 9.15
CA GLN A 9 1.91 -3.70 10.11
C GLN A 9 1.72 -5.04 9.40
N TRP A 10 1.07 -5.02 8.25
CA TRP A 10 0.87 -6.23 7.46
C TRP A 10 2.20 -6.84 7.00
N ALA A 11 3.09 -5.99 6.47
CA ALA A 11 4.40 -6.44 5.99
C ALA A 11 5.22 -7.04 7.12
N ASP A 12 5.20 -6.40 8.27
CA ASP A 12 5.94 -6.83 9.46
C ASP A 12 5.43 -8.18 9.96
N LYS A 13 4.11 -8.32 10.03
CA LYS A 13 3.45 -9.55 10.48
C LYS A 13 3.77 -10.73 9.59
N ASP A 14 3.78 -10.50 8.27
CA ASP A 14 4.02 -11.55 7.29
C ASP A 14 5.51 -11.72 6.95
N GLY A 15 6.38 -10.88 7.52
CA GLY A 15 7.81 -10.93 7.25
C GLY A 15 8.15 -10.52 5.83
N ARG A 16 7.33 -9.68 5.20
CA ARG A 16 7.53 -9.23 3.83
C ARG A 16 8.03 -7.80 3.80
N LYS A 17 8.82 -7.47 2.76
CA LYS A 17 9.32 -6.11 2.57
C LYS A 17 8.37 -5.33 1.65
N LEU A 18 8.36 -4.00 1.79
CA LEU A 18 7.54 -3.14 0.95
C LEU A 18 7.90 -3.29 -0.53
N GLY A 19 9.16 -3.55 -0.85
CA GLY A 19 9.59 -3.83 -2.21
C GLY A 19 8.89 -5.03 -2.84
N TRP A 20 8.60 -6.05 -2.03
CA TRP A 20 7.84 -7.21 -2.51
C TRP A 20 6.44 -6.79 -2.97
N ILE A 21 5.78 -5.92 -2.21
CA ILE A 21 4.46 -5.41 -2.56
C ILE A 21 4.52 -4.64 -3.88
N ALA A 22 5.53 -3.78 -4.05
CA ALA A 22 5.71 -3.02 -5.28
C ALA A 22 5.87 -3.93 -6.49
N ASP A 23 6.54 -5.05 -6.33
CA ASP A 23 6.72 -6.03 -7.40
C ASP A 23 5.40 -6.72 -7.74
N GLN A 24 4.56 -6.98 -6.75
CA GLN A 24 3.28 -7.67 -6.94
C GLN A 24 2.24 -6.82 -7.68
N ILE A 25 2.25 -5.51 -7.46
CA ILE A 25 1.29 -4.60 -8.11
C ILE A 25 1.86 -3.94 -9.36
N PRO A 26 2.90 -4.47 -9.95
CA PRO A 26 3.96 -3.92 -10.79
C PRO A 26 3.98 -2.40 -10.84
N VAL A 27 4.57 -1.83 -9.79
CA VAL A 27 4.76 -0.38 -9.68
C VAL A 27 6.21 -0.12 -9.31
N ALA A 28 6.74 1.03 -9.72
CA ALA A 28 8.11 1.40 -9.38
C ALA A 28 8.24 1.58 -7.86
N LYS A 29 9.39 1.17 -7.31
CA LYS A 29 9.66 1.32 -5.89
C LYS A 29 9.60 2.78 -5.44
N SER A 30 9.98 3.70 -6.32
CA SER A 30 9.90 5.14 -6.05
C SER A 30 8.44 5.59 -5.86
N SER A 31 7.52 5.05 -6.65
CA SER A 31 6.10 5.36 -6.50
C SER A 31 5.56 4.80 -5.19
N MET A 32 5.91 3.57 -4.86
CA MET A 32 5.52 2.96 -3.59
C MET A 32 6.05 3.77 -2.41
N SER A 33 7.30 4.22 -2.49
CA SER A 33 7.91 5.05 -1.47
C SER A 33 7.15 6.36 -1.26
N ARG A 34 6.72 7.01 -2.34
CA ARG A 34 5.94 8.25 -2.25
C ARG A 34 4.60 8.02 -1.56
N TRP A 35 3.94 6.92 -1.86
CA TRP A 35 2.69 6.57 -1.18
C TRP A 35 2.92 6.36 0.32
N MET A 36 3.99 5.67 0.67
CA MET A 36 4.31 5.36 2.06
C MET A 36 4.74 6.58 2.85
N GLN A 37 5.27 7.61 2.17
CA GLN A 37 5.64 8.88 2.79
C GLN A 37 4.48 9.88 2.84
N ASN A 38 3.31 9.47 2.40
CA ASN A 38 2.10 10.29 2.39
C ASN A 38 2.20 11.53 1.48
N ASN A 39 3.04 11.44 0.44
CA ASN A 39 3.19 12.55 -0.51
C ASN A 39 2.15 12.49 -1.62
N ILE A 40 1.74 11.28 -2.03
CA ILE A 40 0.81 11.06 -3.13
C ILE A 40 -0.15 9.95 -2.74
N VAL A 41 -1.44 10.15 -3.01
CA VAL A 41 -2.44 9.09 -2.85
C VAL A 41 -2.43 8.22 -4.11
N PRO A 42 -2.29 6.90 -4.00
CA PRO A 42 -2.31 6.05 -5.20
C PRO A 42 -3.67 6.08 -5.88
N GLY A 43 -3.66 5.85 -7.21
CA GLY A 43 -4.89 5.77 -7.97
C GLY A 43 -5.76 4.58 -7.57
N ALA A 44 -7.03 4.60 -7.98
CA ALA A 44 -7.99 3.56 -7.60
C ALA A 44 -7.52 2.15 -7.96
N VAL A 45 -6.91 1.98 -9.13
CA VAL A 45 -6.40 0.69 -9.58
C VAL A 45 -5.37 0.15 -8.58
N TYR A 46 -4.44 0.99 -8.16
CA TYR A 46 -3.39 0.58 -7.22
C TYR A 46 -3.94 0.34 -5.82
N ARG A 47 -4.87 1.19 -5.37
CA ARG A 47 -5.52 0.99 -4.07
C ARG A 47 -6.23 -0.37 -4.03
N ASN A 48 -6.94 -0.71 -5.10
CA ASN A 48 -7.64 -1.99 -5.18
C ASN A 48 -6.67 -3.17 -5.18
N ARG A 49 -5.57 -3.05 -5.91
CA ARG A 49 -4.55 -4.11 -5.94
C ARG A 49 -3.89 -4.30 -4.58
N LEU A 50 -3.60 -3.21 -3.89
CA LEU A 50 -3.03 -3.28 -2.55
C LEU A 50 -3.99 -3.97 -1.59
N ALA A 51 -5.28 -3.65 -1.67
CA ALA A 51 -6.30 -4.29 -0.84
C ALA A 51 -6.38 -5.79 -1.14
N ASP A 52 -6.32 -6.18 -2.40
CA ASP A 52 -6.37 -7.58 -2.80
C ASP A 52 -5.17 -8.38 -2.28
N ILE A 53 -3.98 -7.80 -2.38
CA ILE A 53 -2.75 -8.47 -1.96
C ILE A 53 -2.68 -8.62 -0.44
N THR A 54 -3.05 -7.57 0.29
CA THR A 54 -2.93 -7.55 1.75
C THR A 54 -4.16 -8.08 2.47
N GLY A 55 -5.29 -8.12 1.78
CA GLY A 55 -6.57 -8.47 2.42
C GLY A 55 -7.14 -7.35 3.28
N ILE A 56 -6.57 -6.15 3.21
CA ILE A 56 -7.03 -5.00 3.98
C ILE A 56 -7.98 -4.18 3.13
N GLU A 57 -9.28 -4.35 3.34
CA GLU A 57 -10.31 -3.69 2.53
C GLU A 57 -10.28 -2.16 2.63
N SER A 58 -9.88 -1.63 3.78
CA SER A 58 -9.76 -0.19 3.99
C SER A 58 -8.85 0.49 2.97
N LEU A 59 -7.90 -0.24 2.39
CA LEU A 59 -6.97 0.32 1.41
C LEU A 59 -7.65 0.75 0.12
N ARG A 60 -8.84 0.26 -0.15
CA ARG A 60 -9.62 0.68 -1.31
C ARG A 60 -10.15 2.10 -1.15
N ASP A 61 -10.31 2.55 0.08
CA ASP A 61 -10.86 3.85 0.39
C ASP A 61 -9.78 4.93 0.30
N LYS A 62 -10.02 5.92 -0.55
CA LYS A 62 -9.14 7.06 -0.73
C LYS A 62 -8.88 7.79 0.60
N GLU A 63 -9.88 7.88 1.46
CA GLU A 63 -9.77 8.59 2.74
C GLU A 63 -8.76 7.92 3.68
N CYS A 64 -8.56 6.63 3.55
CA CYS A 64 -7.58 5.91 4.35
C CYS A 64 -6.14 6.36 4.05
N TRP A 65 -5.93 6.95 2.88
CA TRP A 65 -4.61 7.40 2.42
C TRP A 65 -4.30 8.87 2.73
N LYS A 66 -5.22 9.58 3.32
CA LYS A 66 -5.03 11.00 3.65
C LYS A 66 -4.41 11.24 5.01
#